data_83c66e7dcdddfa9392608f3e9eb0d35a
#
_entry.id   83c66e7dcdddfa9392608f3e9eb0d35a
#
_cell.length_a   1.000
_cell.length_b   1.000
_cell.length_c   1.000
_cell.angle_alpha   90.00
_cell.angle_beta   90.00
_cell.angle_gamma   90.00
#
_symmetry.space_group_name_H-M   'P 1'
#
loop_
_entity.id
_entity.type
_entity.pdbx_description
1 polymer ?
#
loop_
_entity_poly.entity_id
_entity_poly.type
_entity_poly.pdbx_seq_one_letter_code
_entity_poly.pdbx_strand_id
1 'polypeptide(L)'
;MKNSNRKHHVVPQSYLKRFGRSNTNNKGSNIGVWLKEPSKCFIKAVKNVAYVKEYYSVNSKSNNKNYWEDRFSKELEQLYGTEIKTIISKINCKCTLNNHDKIILSKLISFQYVRVPAFLDRQIEKGGNIAEGIFKQYNFLFENLNEYEQKEIFSLAETDNIKNQALEIIIDDVLPKSVEILSRKIWNIYINNLDIPLFTSDNPVVLYNFSTNSFDYNNNGLGRDDNIILFPLTPKILVHISPSSFSKYIKESTTDTNDIKYISTINRLQIEHCTNEVYFPPEFIDSFNPNN
;
A
#
# COMPACT_ATOMS: atom_id res chain seq x y z
N MET A 1 -31.53 3.38 11.78
CA MET A 1 -30.12 3.00 11.57
C MET A 1 -29.46 4.12 10.75
N LYS A 2 -28.47 4.83 11.29
CA LYS A 2 -27.71 5.84 10.53
C LYS A 2 -26.87 5.08 9.49
N ASN A 3 -27.23 5.21 8.20
CA ASN A 3 -26.36 4.84 7.09
C ASN A 3 -25.10 5.73 7.16
N SER A 4 -24.08 5.29 7.85
CA SER A 4 -22.80 5.98 7.86
C SER A 4 -22.06 5.55 6.60
N ASN A 5 -22.18 6.31 5.53
CA ASN A 5 -21.31 6.25 4.34
C ASN A 5 -19.87 6.55 4.78
N ARG A 6 -19.22 5.57 5.44
CA ARG A 6 -17.89 5.74 6.05
C ARG A 6 -16.82 5.69 4.95
N LYS A 7 -15.92 6.67 4.98
CA LYS A 7 -14.75 6.72 4.09
C LYS A 7 -13.67 5.81 4.66
N HIS A 8 -13.36 4.73 3.96
CA HIS A 8 -12.24 3.85 4.29
C HIS A 8 -11.00 4.30 3.52
N HIS A 9 -9.98 4.79 4.22
CA HIS A 9 -8.78 5.29 3.57
C HIS A 9 -7.89 4.11 3.14
N VAL A 10 -7.72 3.92 1.84
CA VAL A 10 -6.83 2.90 1.27
C VAL A 10 -5.36 3.29 1.40
N VAL A 11 -5.07 4.58 1.52
CA VAL A 11 -3.76 5.11 1.93
C VAL A 11 -3.95 5.94 3.21
N PRO A 12 -3.19 5.68 4.30
CA PRO A 12 -3.39 6.36 5.58
C PRO A 12 -3.20 7.86 5.49
N GLN A 13 -4.10 8.62 6.12
CA GLN A 13 -3.96 10.07 6.20
C GLN A 13 -2.65 10.51 6.89
N SER A 14 -2.20 9.76 7.90
CA SER A 14 -0.95 10.01 8.61
C SER A 14 0.29 9.88 7.72
N TYR A 15 0.24 9.02 6.71
CA TYR A 15 1.26 8.93 5.66
C TYR A 15 1.16 10.12 4.70
N LEU A 16 -0.01 10.38 4.12
CA LEU A 16 -0.23 11.45 3.14
C LEU A 16 0.04 12.85 3.69
N LYS A 17 -0.17 13.08 5.00
CA LYS A 17 0.19 14.36 5.65
C LYS A 17 1.67 14.72 5.50
N ARG A 18 2.56 13.78 5.22
CA ARG A 18 3.98 14.03 4.98
C ARG A 18 4.25 14.62 3.61
N PHE A 19 3.36 14.37 2.65
CA PHE A 19 3.38 14.95 1.31
C PHE A 19 2.54 16.24 1.23
N GLY A 20 1.78 16.54 2.28
CA GLY A 20 0.94 17.71 2.36
C GLY A 20 1.58 18.85 3.16
N ARG A 21 0.98 20.04 3.04
CA ARG A 21 1.30 21.22 3.82
C ARG A 21 0.24 21.47 4.88
N SER A 22 0.67 21.69 6.12
CA SER A 22 -0.22 22.05 7.22
C SER A 22 -0.86 23.42 6.95
N ASN A 23 -2.17 23.50 7.14
CA ASN A 23 -2.91 24.74 7.00
C ASN A 23 -2.91 25.47 8.35
N THR A 24 -2.31 26.65 8.43
CA THR A 24 -2.20 27.45 9.67
C THR A 24 -3.55 27.84 10.24
N ASN A 25 -4.57 28.00 9.40
CA ASN A 25 -5.91 28.46 9.77
C ASN A 25 -6.93 27.32 10.04
N ASN A 26 -6.63 26.09 9.62
CA ASN A 26 -7.47 24.91 9.86
C ASN A 26 -6.59 23.77 10.33
N LYS A 27 -7.01 23.00 11.32
CA LYS A 27 -6.31 21.81 11.86
C LYS A 27 -6.11 20.67 10.84
N GLY A 28 -6.02 20.98 9.54
CA GLY A 28 -5.90 20.05 8.43
C GLY A 28 -4.60 20.21 7.64
N SER A 29 -4.33 19.28 6.76
CA SER A 29 -3.24 19.33 5.79
C SER A 29 -3.83 19.24 4.37
N ASN A 30 -3.32 20.08 3.46
CA ASN A 30 -3.65 20.06 2.04
C ASN A 30 -2.55 19.37 1.26
N ILE A 31 -2.91 18.71 0.16
CA ILE A 31 -2.02 17.94 -0.70
C ILE A 31 -2.35 18.23 -2.17
N GLY A 32 -1.33 18.30 -3.02
CA GLY A 32 -1.52 18.30 -4.47
C GLY A 32 -1.95 16.91 -4.93
N VAL A 33 -2.90 16.86 -5.84
CA VAL A 33 -3.47 15.64 -6.41
C VAL A 33 -3.51 15.76 -7.91
N TRP A 34 -3.00 14.76 -8.58
CA TRP A 34 -3.28 14.54 -9.99
C TRP A 34 -4.20 13.33 -10.15
N LEU A 35 -5.29 13.50 -10.89
CA LEU A 35 -6.15 12.41 -11.33
C LEU A 35 -5.68 11.92 -12.68
N LYS A 36 -5.55 10.59 -12.82
CA LYS A 36 -5.21 9.93 -14.08
C LYS A 36 -6.31 10.16 -15.12
N GLU A 37 -7.55 10.03 -14.70
CA GLU A 37 -8.73 10.34 -15.49
C GLU A 37 -9.64 11.29 -14.70
N PRO A 38 -9.93 12.50 -15.20
CA PRO A 38 -9.64 13.07 -16.52
C PRO A 38 -8.32 13.87 -16.65
N SER A 39 -7.19 13.37 -16.19
CA SER A 39 -5.86 14.01 -16.26
C SER A 39 -5.85 15.47 -15.78
N LYS A 40 -6.14 15.67 -14.49
CA LYS A 40 -6.34 17.01 -13.91
C LYS A 40 -5.68 17.13 -12.54
N CYS A 41 -5.02 18.28 -12.32
CA CYS A 41 -4.43 18.64 -11.03
C CYS A 41 -5.34 19.56 -10.21
N PHE A 42 -5.32 19.40 -8.89
CA PHE A 42 -5.96 20.27 -7.92
C PHE A 42 -5.37 20.09 -6.52
N ILE A 43 -5.71 20.99 -5.61
CA ILE A 43 -5.34 20.87 -4.19
C ILE A 43 -6.57 20.39 -3.42
N LYS A 44 -6.41 19.36 -2.60
CA LYS A 44 -7.44 18.82 -1.70
C LYS A 44 -6.95 18.70 -0.27
N ALA A 45 -7.89 18.72 0.67
CA ALA A 45 -7.58 18.32 2.05
C ALA A 45 -7.29 16.83 2.09
N VAL A 46 -6.24 16.41 2.83
CA VAL A 46 -5.81 15.00 2.96
C VAL A 46 -6.94 14.06 3.38
N LYS A 47 -7.88 14.52 4.21
CA LYS A 47 -9.07 13.74 4.61
C LYS A 47 -10.05 13.42 3.47
N ASN A 48 -9.87 14.04 2.29
CA ASN A 48 -10.75 13.92 1.14
C ASN A 48 -10.07 13.24 -0.07
N VAL A 49 -8.98 12.54 0.14
CA VAL A 49 -8.24 11.78 -0.89
C VAL A 49 -7.99 10.35 -0.44
N ALA A 50 -7.61 9.48 -1.36
CA ALA A 50 -7.22 8.09 -1.10
C ALA A 50 -8.23 7.30 -0.26
N TYR A 51 -9.53 7.45 -0.51
CA TYR A 51 -10.55 6.67 0.18
C TYR A 51 -11.54 6.04 -0.80
N VAL A 52 -12.05 4.89 -0.40
CA VAL A 52 -13.18 4.22 -1.05
C VAL A 52 -14.30 4.07 -0.01
N LYS A 53 -15.54 4.36 -0.39
CA LYS A 53 -16.67 4.24 0.54
C LYS A 53 -16.90 2.77 0.89
N GLU A 54 -16.98 2.48 2.19
CA GLU A 54 -17.30 1.15 2.75
C GLU A 54 -16.43 0.00 2.19
N TYR A 55 -15.22 0.32 1.71
CA TYR A 55 -14.35 -0.64 1.00
C TYR A 55 -14.03 -1.90 1.82
N TYR A 56 -13.75 -1.77 3.13
CA TYR A 56 -13.46 -2.90 4.01
C TYR A 56 -14.70 -3.42 4.76
N SER A 57 -15.90 -2.90 4.44
CA SER A 57 -17.12 -3.39 5.03
C SER A 57 -17.45 -4.78 4.48
N VAL A 58 -17.80 -5.69 5.37
CA VAL A 58 -18.29 -7.03 5.05
C VAL A 58 -19.56 -7.30 5.87
N ASN A 59 -20.53 -7.97 5.28
CA ASN A 59 -21.71 -8.47 5.99
C ASN A 59 -21.31 -9.74 6.75
N SER A 60 -20.50 -9.57 7.82
CA SER A 60 -20.09 -10.71 8.64
C SER A 60 -21.14 -11.07 9.70
N LYS A 61 -21.05 -12.29 10.24
CA LYS A 61 -21.81 -12.72 11.44
C LYS A 61 -21.53 -11.83 12.68
N SER A 62 -20.47 -11.00 12.63
CA SER A 62 -20.19 -9.98 13.65
C SER A 62 -20.99 -8.71 13.35
N ASN A 63 -21.65 -8.14 14.35
CA ASN A 63 -22.45 -6.92 14.24
C ASN A 63 -21.64 -5.64 13.89
N ASN A 64 -20.32 -5.75 13.61
CA ASN A 64 -19.46 -4.63 13.29
C ASN A 64 -19.03 -4.66 11.82
N LYS A 65 -19.78 -3.98 10.95
CA LYS A 65 -19.45 -3.82 9.52
C LYS A 65 -18.10 -3.16 9.25
N ASN A 66 -17.55 -2.42 10.21
CA ASN A 66 -16.29 -1.68 10.07
C ASN A 66 -15.10 -2.37 10.76
N TYR A 67 -15.25 -3.62 11.17
CA TYR A 67 -14.23 -4.37 11.90
C TYR A 67 -12.84 -4.27 11.27
N TRP A 68 -12.73 -4.46 9.96
CA TRP A 68 -11.45 -4.44 9.24
C TRP A 68 -10.84 -3.04 9.15
N GLU A 69 -11.65 -2.01 8.89
CA GLU A 69 -11.16 -0.63 8.89
C GLU A 69 -10.66 -0.21 10.29
N ASP A 70 -11.38 -0.56 11.33
CA ASP A 70 -10.98 -0.27 12.70
C ASP A 70 -9.69 -1.00 13.07
N ARG A 71 -9.53 -2.28 12.65
CA ARG A 71 -8.31 -3.06 12.85
C ARG A 71 -7.12 -2.46 12.10
N PHE A 72 -7.26 -2.14 10.81
CA PHE A 72 -6.22 -1.48 10.02
C PHE A 72 -5.83 -0.11 10.59
N SER A 73 -6.80 0.69 10.97
CA SER A 73 -6.55 2.04 11.51
C SER A 73 -5.78 1.99 12.81
N LYS A 74 -6.15 1.09 13.74
CA LYS A 74 -5.47 0.93 15.02
C LYS A 74 -4.00 0.55 14.86
N GLU A 75 -3.70 -0.44 14.04
CA GLU A 75 -2.34 -0.90 13.77
C GLU A 75 -1.47 0.21 13.15
N LEU A 76 -2.02 0.95 12.18
CA LEU A 76 -1.30 2.02 11.49
C LEU A 76 -1.13 3.27 12.35
N GLU A 77 -2.12 3.67 13.14
CA GLU A 77 -2.01 4.83 14.04
C GLU A 77 -0.87 4.64 15.05
N GLN A 78 -0.70 3.44 15.58
CA GLN A 78 0.40 3.10 16.47
C GLN A 78 1.76 3.27 15.77
N LEU A 79 1.90 2.74 14.54
CA LEU A 79 3.14 2.87 13.75
C LEU A 79 3.48 4.34 13.41
N TYR A 80 2.48 5.10 12.95
CA TYR A 80 2.70 6.50 12.53
C TYR A 80 2.87 7.50 13.66
N GLY A 81 2.53 7.15 14.90
CA GLY A 81 2.60 8.03 16.05
C GLY A 81 4.01 8.52 16.33
N THR A 82 4.81 7.72 17.00
CA THR A 82 6.17 8.07 17.46
C THR A 82 7.26 7.41 16.62
N GLU A 83 7.10 6.14 16.27
CA GLU A 83 8.17 5.31 15.69
C GLU A 83 8.66 5.82 14.33
N ILE A 84 7.75 6.06 13.40
CA ILE A 84 8.14 6.55 12.05
C ILE A 84 8.75 7.95 12.11
N LYS A 85 8.32 8.82 13.03
CA LYS A 85 8.94 10.14 13.21
C LYS A 85 10.39 10.01 13.68
N THR A 86 10.63 9.10 14.63
CA THR A 86 11.99 8.80 15.13
C THR A 86 12.88 8.24 14.03
N ILE A 87 12.36 7.32 13.21
CA ILE A 87 13.10 6.76 12.07
C ILE A 87 13.43 7.82 11.04
N ILE A 88 12.48 8.71 10.69
CA ILE A 88 12.73 9.84 9.78
C ILE A 88 13.82 10.76 10.34
N SER A 89 13.82 11.05 11.64
CA SER A 89 14.87 11.85 12.27
C SER A 89 16.25 11.19 12.17
N LYS A 90 16.33 9.87 12.40
CA LYS A 90 17.57 9.09 12.20
C LYS A 90 18.06 9.16 10.75
N ILE A 91 17.16 8.99 9.79
CA ILE A 91 17.47 9.08 8.35
C ILE A 91 18.05 10.47 8.02
N ASN A 92 17.41 11.54 8.46
CA ASN A 92 17.86 12.91 8.23
C ASN A 92 19.26 13.19 8.84
N CYS A 93 19.61 12.48 9.94
CA CYS A 93 20.95 12.51 10.53
C CYS A 93 21.91 11.51 9.87
N LYS A 94 21.51 10.84 8.78
CA LYS A 94 22.30 9.81 8.06
C LYS A 94 22.71 8.64 8.94
N CYS A 95 21.95 8.37 10.01
CA CYS A 95 22.18 7.22 10.85
C CYS A 95 21.77 5.93 10.12
N THR A 96 22.54 4.87 10.33
CA THR A 96 22.18 3.53 9.82
C THR A 96 20.93 3.01 10.54
N LEU A 97 19.99 2.45 9.78
CA LEU A 97 18.82 1.80 10.34
C LEU A 97 19.22 0.50 11.04
N ASN A 98 18.78 0.33 12.27
CA ASN A 98 18.94 -0.93 12.98
C ASN A 98 17.82 -1.92 12.64
N ASN A 99 17.89 -3.16 13.15
CA ASN A 99 16.90 -4.19 12.87
C ASN A 99 15.49 -3.80 13.33
N HIS A 100 15.36 -3.08 14.45
CA HIS A 100 14.06 -2.60 14.93
C HIS A 100 13.46 -1.59 13.96
N ASP A 101 14.24 -0.62 13.48
CA ASP A 101 13.81 0.36 12.49
C ASP A 101 13.30 -0.31 11.20
N LYS A 102 14.05 -1.35 10.73
CA LYS A 102 13.66 -2.14 9.54
C LYS A 102 12.36 -2.90 9.77
N ILE A 103 12.14 -3.50 10.93
CA ILE A 103 10.89 -4.19 11.27
C ILE A 103 9.71 -3.20 11.23
N ILE A 104 9.86 -2.01 11.80
CA ILE A 104 8.82 -0.98 11.80
C ILE A 104 8.50 -0.51 10.37
N LEU A 105 9.52 -0.21 9.56
CA LEU A 105 9.32 0.16 8.16
C LEU A 105 8.76 -1.01 7.33
N SER A 106 9.17 -2.25 7.61
CA SER A 106 8.62 -3.45 6.97
C SER A 106 7.13 -3.60 7.27
N LYS A 107 6.70 -3.38 8.51
CA LYS A 107 5.27 -3.35 8.88
C LYS A 107 4.53 -2.28 8.07
N LEU A 108 5.05 -1.05 8.05
CA LEU A 108 4.45 0.06 7.32
C LEU A 108 4.26 -0.28 5.83
N ILE A 109 5.32 -0.74 5.17
CA ILE A 109 5.31 -1.07 3.74
C ILE A 109 4.36 -2.24 3.46
N SER A 110 4.41 -3.29 4.29
CA SER A 110 3.54 -4.45 4.13
C SER A 110 2.07 -4.09 4.29
N PHE A 111 1.71 -3.32 5.33
CA PHE A 111 0.33 -2.82 5.51
C PHE A 111 -0.11 -1.96 4.33
N GLN A 112 0.77 -1.07 3.86
CA GLN A 112 0.45 -0.19 2.74
C GLN A 112 0.25 -0.98 1.44
N TYR A 113 1.02 -2.05 1.23
CA TYR A 113 0.92 -2.89 0.05
C TYR A 113 -0.39 -3.70 0.00
N VAL A 114 -0.80 -4.30 1.13
CA VAL A 114 -1.94 -5.23 1.13
C VAL A 114 -3.31 -4.55 1.22
N ARG A 115 -3.37 -3.29 1.66
CA ARG A 115 -4.65 -2.60 1.87
C ARG A 115 -5.18 -1.85 0.66
N VAL A 116 -4.38 -1.67 -0.39
CA VAL A 116 -4.81 -0.97 -1.62
C VAL A 116 -5.68 -1.87 -2.51
N PRO A 117 -6.66 -1.29 -3.24
CA PRO A 117 -7.51 -2.05 -4.16
C PRO A 117 -6.71 -2.88 -5.16
N ALA A 118 -5.63 -2.34 -5.70
CA ALA A 118 -4.73 -3.06 -6.61
C ALA A 118 -4.22 -4.41 -6.09
N PHE A 119 -4.18 -4.63 -4.78
CA PHE A 119 -3.84 -5.91 -4.17
C PHE A 119 -5.08 -6.70 -3.74
N LEU A 120 -5.94 -6.11 -2.91
CA LEU A 120 -7.04 -6.82 -2.26
C LEU A 120 -8.08 -7.33 -3.27
N ASP A 121 -8.45 -6.52 -4.27
CA ASP A 121 -9.43 -6.93 -5.29
C ASP A 121 -8.97 -8.16 -6.07
N ARG A 122 -7.67 -8.25 -6.37
CA ARG A 122 -7.08 -9.45 -7.00
C ARG A 122 -7.12 -10.68 -6.10
N GLN A 123 -6.96 -10.54 -4.79
CA GLN A 123 -7.07 -11.69 -3.89
C GLN A 123 -8.52 -12.19 -3.81
N ILE A 124 -9.49 -11.28 -3.80
CA ILE A 124 -10.91 -11.60 -3.83
C ILE A 124 -11.27 -12.32 -5.15
N GLU A 125 -10.83 -11.79 -6.29
CA GLU A 125 -11.04 -12.40 -7.61
C GLU A 125 -10.43 -13.81 -7.69
N LYS A 126 -9.19 -13.99 -7.22
CA LYS A 126 -8.55 -15.32 -7.16
C LYS A 126 -9.33 -16.28 -6.28
N GLY A 127 -9.81 -15.85 -5.12
CA GLY A 127 -10.64 -16.65 -4.23
C GLY A 127 -11.95 -17.06 -4.89
N GLY A 128 -12.60 -16.14 -5.59
CA GLY A 128 -13.82 -16.41 -6.36
C GLY A 128 -13.60 -17.45 -7.46
N ASN A 129 -12.55 -17.31 -8.24
CA ASN A 129 -12.20 -18.26 -9.30
C ASN A 129 -11.90 -19.67 -8.76
N ILE A 130 -11.23 -19.77 -7.61
CA ILE A 130 -10.97 -21.06 -6.94
C ILE A 130 -12.29 -21.68 -6.48
N ALA A 131 -13.16 -20.93 -5.82
CA ALA A 131 -14.46 -21.39 -5.36
C ALA A 131 -15.31 -21.89 -6.53
N GLU A 132 -15.41 -21.12 -7.62
CA GLU A 132 -16.12 -21.51 -8.83
C GLU A 132 -15.56 -22.80 -9.45
N GLY A 133 -14.24 -22.94 -9.50
CA GLY A 133 -13.56 -24.15 -9.99
C GLY A 133 -13.92 -25.39 -9.14
N ILE A 134 -13.91 -25.25 -7.81
CA ILE A 134 -14.32 -26.33 -6.89
C ILE A 134 -15.78 -26.70 -7.12
N PHE A 135 -16.69 -25.74 -7.23
CA PHE A 135 -18.10 -26.04 -7.47
C PHE A 135 -18.32 -26.76 -8.81
N LYS A 136 -17.65 -26.33 -9.88
CA LYS A 136 -17.75 -27.01 -11.19
C LYS A 136 -17.22 -28.45 -11.13
N GLN A 137 -16.09 -28.65 -10.45
CA GLN A 137 -15.44 -29.96 -10.37
C GLN A 137 -16.22 -30.97 -9.51
N TYR A 138 -16.86 -30.53 -8.44
CA TYR A 138 -17.49 -31.36 -7.44
C TYR A 138 -19.03 -31.21 -7.41
N ASN A 139 -19.63 -30.65 -8.46
CA ASN A 139 -21.09 -30.43 -8.55
C ASN A 139 -21.90 -31.68 -8.20
N PHE A 140 -21.44 -32.86 -8.64
CA PHE A 140 -22.10 -34.14 -8.37
C PHE A 140 -22.21 -34.49 -6.88
N LEU A 141 -21.30 -33.97 -6.04
CA LEU A 141 -21.40 -34.17 -4.59
C LEU A 141 -22.47 -33.25 -3.96
N PHE A 142 -22.65 -32.05 -4.54
CA PHE A 142 -23.60 -31.07 -4.02
C PHE A 142 -25.04 -31.40 -4.37
N GLU A 143 -25.29 -32.14 -5.45
CA GLU A 143 -26.65 -32.59 -5.87
C GLU A 143 -27.32 -33.54 -4.85
N ASN A 144 -26.53 -34.21 -4.02
CA ASN A 144 -27.00 -35.11 -2.98
C ASN A 144 -27.24 -34.44 -1.61
N LEU A 145 -26.92 -33.17 -1.47
CA LEU A 145 -27.10 -32.40 -0.24
C LEU A 145 -28.55 -31.86 -0.17
N ASN A 146 -29.07 -31.72 1.05
CA ASN A 146 -30.33 -31.02 1.25
C ASN A 146 -30.20 -29.50 0.97
N GLU A 147 -31.36 -28.83 0.80
CA GLU A 147 -31.37 -27.38 0.45
C GLU A 147 -30.63 -26.50 1.46
N TYR A 148 -30.64 -26.84 2.74
CA TYR A 148 -29.96 -26.11 3.77
C TYR A 148 -28.42 -26.24 3.62
N GLU A 149 -27.92 -27.46 3.44
CA GLU A 149 -26.50 -27.75 3.23
C GLU A 149 -25.99 -27.12 1.94
N GLN A 150 -26.74 -27.20 0.84
CA GLN A 150 -26.43 -26.53 -0.40
C GLN A 150 -26.30 -25.02 -0.19
N LYS A 151 -27.26 -24.40 0.49
CA LYS A 151 -27.27 -22.98 0.78
C LYS A 151 -26.08 -22.56 1.65
N GLU A 152 -25.67 -23.33 2.66
CA GLU A 152 -24.46 -23.05 3.48
C GLU A 152 -23.21 -23.11 2.62
N ILE A 153 -23.05 -24.15 1.79
CA ILE A 153 -21.85 -24.28 0.93
C ILE A 153 -21.78 -23.16 -0.10
N PHE A 154 -22.88 -22.83 -0.78
CA PHE A 154 -22.91 -21.74 -1.74
C PHE A 154 -22.65 -20.37 -1.09
N SER A 155 -23.08 -20.19 0.17
CA SER A 155 -22.79 -18.95 0.90
C SER A 155 -21.29 -18.71 1.11
N LEU A 156 -20.47 -19.77 1.17
CA LEU A 156 -19.01 -19.64 1.29
C LEU A 156 -18.38 -18.97 0.05
N ALA A 157 -19.03 -19.09 -1.10
CA ALA A 157 -18.60 -18.45 -2.35
C ALA A 157 -19.15 -17.02 -2.53
N GLU A 158 -19.98 -16.53 -1.61
CA GLU A 158 -20.42 -15.14 -1.64
C GLU A 158 -19.23 -14.18 -1.50
N THR A 159 -19.26 -13.10 -2.26
CA THR A 159 -18.17 -12.11 -2.31
C THR A 159 -17.77 -11.60 -0.93
N ASP A 160 -18.72 -11.35 -0.03
CA ASP A 160 -18.45 -10.88 1.33
C ASP A 160 -17.68 -11.92 2.16
N ASN A 161 -17.99 -13.20 2.01
CA ASN A 161 -17.30 -14.28 2.72
C ASN A 161 -15.90 -14.49 2.17
N ILE A 162 -15.72 -14.49 0.85
CA ILE A 162 -14.40 -14.54 0.20
C ILE A 162 -13.53 -13.34 0.65
N LYS A 163 -14.11 -12.16 0.67
CA LYS A 163 -13.43 -10.95 1.11
C LYS A 163 -13.02 -11.02 2.58
N ASN A 164 -13.90 -11.49 3.46
CA ASN A 164 -13.60 -11.67 4.87
C ASN A 164 -12.45 -12.66 5.08
N GLN A 165 -12.49 -13.82 4.44
CA GLN A 165 -11.41 -14.82 4.50
C GLN A 165 -10.09 -14.26 3.93
N ALA A 166 -10.14 -13.54 2.81
CA ALA A 166 -8.95 -12.90 2.25
C ALA A 166 -8.32 -11.90 3.24
N LEU A 167 -9.12 -11.08 3.92
CA LEU A 167 -8.65 -10.14 4.92
C LEU A 167 -8.06 -10.82 6.15
N GLU A 168 -8.65 -11.93 6.62
CA GLU A 168 -8.10 -12.76 7.71
C GLU A 168 -6.72 -13.32 7.33
N ILE A 169 -6.62 -14.00 6.18
CA ILE A 169 -5.35 -14.55 5.69
C ILE A 169 -4.29 -13.45 5.51
N ILE A 170 -4.67 -12.30 4.97
CA ILE A 170 -3.76 -11.18 4.80
C ILE A 170 -3.20 -10.72 6.13
N ILE A 171 -4.03 -10.54 7.14
CA ILE A 171 -3.61 -9.99 8.42
C ILE A 171 -2.87 -11.01 9.27
N ASP A 172 -3.35 -12.24 9.33
CA ASP A 172 -2.84 -13.24 10.26
C ASP A 172 -1.65 -14.04 9.70
N ASP A 173 -1.54 -14.14 8.35
CA ASP A 173 -0.47 -14.90 7.69
C ASP A 173 0.44 -14.05 6.80
N VAL A 174 -0.14 -13.29 5.86
CA VAL A 174 0.65 -12.60 4.82
C VAL A 174 1.45 -11.46 5.42
N LEU A 175 0.85 -10.64 6.29
CA LEU A 175 1.55 -9.50 6.89
C LEU A 175 2.74 -9.92 7.76
N PRO A 176 2.62 -10.84 8.73
CA PRO A 176 3.77 -11.27 9.54
C PRO A 176 4.91 -11.83 8.70
N LYS A 177 4.60 -12.70 7.72
CA LYS A 177 5.59 -13.27 6.80
C LYS A 177 6.26 -12.19 5.94
N SER A 178 5.50 -11.22 5.44
CA SER A 178 6.05 -10.11 4.66
C SER A 178 7.00 -9.26 5.49
N VAL A 179 6.67 -8.97 6.73
CA VAL A 179 7.54 -8.21 7.65
C VAL A 179 8.85 -8.95 7.89
N GLU A 180 8.80 -10.25 8.16
CA GLU A 180 9.99 -11.08 8.36
C GLU A 180 10.89 -11.07 7.13
N ILE A 181 10.33 -11.28 5.93
CA ILE A 181 11.09 -11.32 4.68
C ILE A 181 11.70 -9.95 4.38
N LEU A 182 10.92 -8.88 4.48
CA LEU A 182 11.41 -7.53 4.20
C LEU A 182 12.55 -7.12 5.14
N SER A 183 12.45 -7.45 6.42
CA SER A 183 13.47 -7.08 7.41
C SER A 183 14.85 -7.67 7.12
N ARG A 184 14.91 -8.78 6.36
CA ARG A 184 16.15 -9.48 5.97
C ARG A 184 16.73 -9.04 4.63
N LYS A 185 16.01 -8.23 3.85
CA LYS A 185 16.47 -7.67 2.57
C LYS A 185 17.48 -6.54 2.80
N ILE A 186 18.08 -6.05 1.72
CA ILE A 186 19.06 -4.96 1.76
C ILE A 186 18.33 -3.64 1.66
N TRP A 187 18.57 -2.77 2.63
CA TRP A 187 17.91 -1.46 2.74
C TRP A 187 18.83 -0.34 2.33
N ASN A 188 18.44 0.39 1.29
CA ASN A 188 19.08 1.62 0.87
C ASN A 188 18.09 2.77 1.00
N ILE A 189 18.47 3.78 1.74
CA ILE A 189 17.66 4.96 1.95
C ILE A 189 18.29 6.11 1.18
N TYR A 190 17.53 6.72 0.28
CA TYR A 190 17.97 7.88 -0.49
C TYR A 190 17.32 9.15 0.03
N ILE A 191 18.13 10.12 0.39
CA ILE A 191 17.69 11.47 0.77
C ILE A 191 17.75 12.34 -0.48
N ASN A 192 16.62 12.75 -0.98
CA ASN A 192 16.46 13.56 -2.17
C ASN A 192 16.80 15.03 -1.87
N ASN A 193 17.92 15.54 -2.39
CA ASN A 193 18.36 16.93 -2.24
C ASN A 193 17.92 17.84 -3.41
N LEU A 194 17.20 17.29 -4.40
CA LEU A 194 16.67 18.07 -5.51
C LEU A 194 15.44 18.89 -5.09
N ASP A 195 15.15 19.94 -5.83
CA ASP A 195 13.91 20.72 -5.68
C ASP A 195 12.69 19.93 -6.16
N ILE A 196 12.87 18.96 -7.06
CA ILE A 196 11.82 18.05 -7.50
C ILE A 196 11.49 17.06 -6.36
N PRO A 197 10.29 17.10 -5.78
CA PRO A 197 9.92 16.17 -4.70
C PRO A 197 9.69 14.77 -5.24
N LEU A 198 9.81 13.77 -4.37
CA LEU A 198 9.25 12.45 -4.62
C LEU A 198 7.73 12.54 -4.55
N PHE A 199 7.07 11.88 -5.50
CA PHE A 199 5.62 11.68 -5.50
C PHE A 199 5.25 10.39 -4.79
N THR A 200 3.99 10.29 -4.43
CA THR A 200 3.36 9.03 -3.99
C THR A 200 2.00 8.89 -4.66
N SER A 201 1.31 7.77 -4.46
CA SER A 201 0.06 7.49 -5.15
C SER A 201 -0.94 6.74 -4.27
N ASP A 202 -2.10 6.43 -4.81
CA ASP A 202 -3.08 5.52 -4.20
C ASP A 202 -2.61 4.05 -4.21
N ASN A 203 -1.45 3.77 -4.86
CA ASN A 203 -0.72 2.51 -4.81
C ASN A 203 0.78 2.76 -4.60
N PRO A 204 1.21 3.20 -3.39
CA PRO A 204 2.53 3.80 -3.16
C PRO A 204 3.70 2.81 -3.15
N VAL A 205 3.45 1.51 -2.99
CA VAL A 205 4.50 0.49 -2.97
C VAL A 205 4.69 -0.09 -4.36
N VAL A 206 5.79 0.26 -5.03
CA VAL A 206 6.11 -0.23 -6.36
C VAL A 206 7.08 -1.40 -6.27
N LEU A 207 6.75 -2.50 -6.96
CA LEU A 207 7.56 -3.70 -7.06
C LEU A 207 8.11 -3.82 -8.49
N TYR A 208 9.43 -3.89 -8.62
CA TYR A 208 10.10 -4.18 -9.88
C TYR A 208 10.78 -5.55 -9.79
N ASN A 209 10.39 -6.46 -10.68
CA ASN A 209 11.04 -7.76 -10.80
C ASN A 209 12.16 -7.68 -11.83
N PHE A 210 13.41 -7.82 -11.38
CA PHE A 210 14.57 -7.72 -12.27
C PHE A 210 14.80 -8.98 -13.13
N SER A 211 14.30 -10.15 -12.69
CA SER A 211 14.43 -11.40 -13.46
C SER A 211 13.54 -11.39 -14.71
N THR A 212 12.35 -10.81 -14.60
CA THR A 212 11.39 -10.70 -15.72
C THR A 212 11.42 -9.33 -16.39
N ASN A 213 12.19 -8.39 -15.83
CA ASN A 213 12.24 -6.98 -16.26
C ASN A 213 10.84 -6.36 -16.31
N SER A 214 10.02 -6.60 -15.28
CA SER A 214 8.61 -6.20 -15.29
C SER A 214 8.13 -5.66 -13.95
N PHE A 215 7.05 -4.88 -14.01
CA PHE A 215 6.28 -4.40 -12.86
C PHE A 215 4.96 -5.17 -12.70
N ASP A 216 4.83 -6.35 -13.32
CA ASP A 216 3.60 -7.14 -13.28
C ASP A 216 3.29 -7.59 -11.85
N TYR A 217 2.20 -7.05 -11.29
CA TYR A 217 1.72 -7.40 -9.96
C TYR A 217 1.13 -8.82 -9.86
N ASN A 218 0.79 -9.47 -10.98
CA ASN A 218 0.19 -10.81 -10.94
C ASN A 218 1.19 -11.87 -10.48
N ASN A 219 2.47 -11.66 -10.82
CA ASN A 219 3.56 -12.58 -10.49
C ASN A 219 4.53 -11.98 -9.46
N ASN A 220 4.27 -10.77 -8.97
CA ASN A 220 5.12 -10.06 -8.01
C ASN A 220 4.49 -10.03 -6.62
N GLY A 221 5.32 -10.20 -5.60
CA GLY A 221 4.94 -10.07 -4.20
C GLY A 221 6.14 -9.64 -3.35
N LEU A 222 5.86 -9.09 -2.18
CA LEU A 222 6.90 -8.61 -1.25
C LEU A 222 7.92 -9.68 -0.88
N GLY A 223 7.50 -10.95 -0.88
CA GLY A 223 8.32 -12.10 -0.50
C GLY A 223 9.32 -12.60 -1.54
N ARG A 224 9.23 -12.15 -2.79
CA ARG A 224 10.14 -12.62 -3.86
C ARG A 224 11.54 -12.05 -3.68
N ASP A 225 12.57 -12.91 -3.89
CA ASP A 225 13.96 -12.49 -3.77
C ASP A 225 14.54 -11.91 -5.08
N ASP A 226 13.71 -11.79 -6.11
CA ASP A 226 14.03 -11.11 -7.37
C ASP A 226 13.29 -9.76 -7.52
N ASN A 227 12.70 -9.23 -6.44
CA ASN A 227 12.00 -7.96 -6.45
C ASN A 227 12.79 -6.86 -5.74
N ILE A 228 12.89 -5.72 -6.41
CA ILE A 228 13.21 -4.44 -5.83
C ILE A 228 11.90 -3.78 -5.39
N ILE A 229 11.91 -3.18 -4.20
CA ILE A 229 10.75 -2.51 -3.62
C ILE A 229 11.09 -1.04 -3.45
N LEU A 230 10.25 -0.19 -4.02
CA LEU A 230 10.40 1.26 -4.00
C LEU A 230 9.22 1.87 -3.24
N PHE A 231 9.52 2.64 -2.20
CA PHE A 231 8.50 3.27 -1.37
C PHE A 231 8.92 4.70 -0.99
N PRO A 232 8.29 5.73 -1.55
CA PRO A 232 8.49 7.12 -1.12
C PRO A 232 7.95 7.30 0.31
N LEU A 233 8.82 7.46 1.30
CA LEU A 233 8.43 7.64 2.70
C LEU A 233 7.98 9.08 2.99
N THR A 234 8.62 10.04 2.33
CA THR A 234 8.32 11.48 2.34
C THR A 234 8.71 12.07 0.98
N PRO A 235 8.38 13.34 0.67
CA PRO A 235 8.86 14.00 -0.54
C PRO A 235 10.39 14.04 -0.70
N LYS A 236 11.12 13.83 0.40
CA LYS A 236 12.59 13.88 0.45
C LYS A 236 13.25 12.53 0.77
N ILE A 237 12.50 11.48 1.07
CA ILE A 237 13.07 10.20 1.50
C ILE A 237 12.44 9.07 0.67
N LEU A 238 13.29 8.32 -0.05
CA LEU A 238 12.95 7.09 -0.73
C LEU A 238 13.50 5.89 0.04
N VAL A 239 12.66 4.92 0.31
CA VAL A 239 13.06 3.59 0.75
C VAL A 239 13.18 2.70 -0.48
N HIS A 240 14.39 2.16 -0.69
CA HIS A 240 14.71 1.23 -1.76
C HIS A 240 15.20 -0.08 -1.12
N ILE A 241 14.44 -1.15 -1.30
CA ILE A 241 14.77 -2.45 -0.74
C ILE A 241 15.15 -3.39 -1.87
N SER A 242 16.37 -3.90 -1.82
CA SER A 242 16.92 -4.83 -2.80
C SER A 242 16.90 -6.26 -2.27
N PRO A 243 16.90 -7.27 -3.17
CA PRO A 243 17.01 -8.67 -2.79
C PRO A 243 18.21 -8.98 -1.90
N SER A 244 18.05 -9.92 -0.98
CA SER A 244 19.14 -10.39 -0.12
C SER A 244 20.29 -11.02 -0.91
N SER A 245 20.01 -11.63 -2.07
CA SER A 245 20.98 -12.17 -3.01
C SER A 245 22.01 -11.14 -3.51
N PHE A 246 21.65 -9.85 -3.47
CA PHE A 246 22.55 -8.74 -3.86
C PHE A 246 23.56 -8.34 -2.77
N SER A 247 23.52 -8.94 -1.58
CA SER A 247 24.39 -8.59 -0.44
C SER A 247 25.90 -8.66 -0.73
N LYS A 248 26.31 -9.44 -1.74
CA LYS A 248 27.69 -9.51 -2.22
C LYS A 248 28.13 -8.25 -2.99
N TYR A 249 27.17 -7.51 -3.55
CA TYR A 249 27.43 -6.37 -4.45
C TYR A 249 26.99 -5.03 -3.87
N ILE A 250 25.96 -5.02 -3.02
CA ILE A 250 25.35 -3.83 -2.48
C ILE A 250 25.37 -3.90 -0.95
N LYS A 251 25.85 -2.83 -0.32
CA LYS A 251 25.78 -2.64 1.13
C LYS A 251 24.61 -1.74 1.48
N GLU A 252 24.06 -1.94 2.65
CA GLU A 252 23.02 -1.04 3.20
C GLU A 252 23.60 0.34 3.44
N SER A 253 22.84 1.37 3.10
CA SER A 253 23.28 2.75 3.22
C SER A 253 22.12 3.73 3.41
N THR A 254 22.44 4.87 4.01
CA THR A 254 21.60 6.08 3.98
C THR A 254 22.43 7.18 3.33
N THR A 255 22.06 7.59 2.13
CA THR A 255 22.87 8.47 1.27
C THR A 255 22.02 9.57 0.64
N ASP A 256 22.66 10.72 0.41
CA ASP A 256 22.07 11.79 -0.39
C ASP A 256 22.03 11.40 -1.86
N THR A 257 21.02 11.87 -2.57
CA THR A 257 20.96 11.76 -4.04
C THR A 257 20.64 13.09 -4.68
N ASN A 258 21.40 13.41 -5.73
CA ASN A 258 21.19 14.53 -6.66
C ASN A 258 20.90 13.98 -8.09
N ASP A 259 20.59 12.70 -8.21
CA ASP A 259 20.32 12.08 -9.51
C ASP A 259 18.88 12.37 -9.95
N ILE A 260 18.76 13.38 -10.82
CA ILE A 260 17.49 13.81 -11.41
C ILE A 260 16.83 12.65 -12.17
N LYS A 261 17.60 11.85 -12.92
CA LYS A 261 17.05 10.74 -13.71
C LYS A 261 16.44 9.67 -12.80
N TYR A 262 17.13 9.37 -11.69
CA TYR A 262 16.63 8.40 -10.73
C TYR A 262 15.33 8.89 -10.07
N ILE A 263 15.30 10.12 -9.56
CA ILE A 263 14.09 10.69 -8.93
C ILE A 263 12.93 10.79 -9.92
N SER A 264 13.18 11.25 -11.16
CA SER A 264 12.16 11.30 -12.20
C SER A 264 11.64 9.91 -12.56
N THR A 265 12.51 8.88 -12.58
CA THR A 265 12.09 7.50 -12.80
C THR A 265 11.16 7.03 -11.68
N ILE A 266 11.49 7.29 -10.41
CA ILE A 266 10.63 6.93 -9.27
C ILE A 266 9.27 7.63 -9.37
N ASN A 267 9.25 8.91 -9.71
CA ASN A 267 8.02 9.69 -9.89
C ASN A 267 7.17 9.15 -11.04
N ARG A 268 7.79 8.82 -12.18
CA ARG A 268 7.10 8.18 -13.31
C ARG A 268 6.49 6.84 -12.90
N LEU A 269 7.19 6.02 -12.13
CA LEU A 269 6.65 4.76 -11.64
C LEU A 269 5.43 4.95 -10.73
N GLN A 270 5.39 6.00 -9.89
CA GLN A 270 4.21 6.32 -9.12
C GLN A 270 3.02 6.72 -10.02
N ILE A 271 3.27 7.43 -11.12
CA ILE A 271 2.25 7.82 -12.11
C ILE A 271 1.73 6.60 -12.88
N GLU A 272 2.63 5.75 -13.36
CA GLU A 272 2.29 4.56 -14.16
C GLU A 272 1.48 3.53 -13.35
N HIS A 273 1.87 3.34 -12.08
CA HIS A 273 1.32 2.29 -11.21
C HIS A 273 0.23 2.76 -10.25
N CYS A 274 -0.14 4.06 -10.24
CA CYS A 274 -1.33 4.48 -9.52
C CYS A 274 -2.59 3.84 -10.11
N THR A 275 -3.59 3.61 -9.27
CA THR A 275 -4.92 3.23 -9.74
C THR A 275 -5.58 4.43 -10.41
N ASN A 276 -5.63 5.58 -9.72
CA ASN A 276 -6.24 6.80 -10.23
C ASN A 276 -5.61 8.11 -9.73
N GLU A 277 -4.96 8.11 -8.56
CA GLU A 277 -4.52 9.34 -7.91
C GLU A 277 -3.01 9.32 -7.60
N VAL A 278 -2.30 10.40 -7.97
CA VAL A 278 -0.92 10.69 -7.55
C VAL A 278 -0.92 11.89 -6.62
N TYR A 279 -0.08 11.86 -5.59
CA TYR A 279 0.00 12.87 -4.55
C TYR A 279 1.40 13.47 -4.47
N PHE A 280 1.45 14.79 -4.30
CA PHE A 280 2.68 15.57 -4.21
C PHE A 280 2.49 16.81 -3.32
N PRO A 281 3.57 17.49 -2.89
CA PRO A 281 3.47 18.75 -2.16
C PRO A 281 2.66 19.79 -2.92
N PRO A 282 1.70 20.49 -2.29
CA PRO A 282 0.77 21.37 -2.99
C PRO A 282 1.48 22.55 -3.69
N GLU A 283 2.64 22.97 -3.22
CA GLU A 283 3.49 23.98 -3.86
C GLU A 283 4.05 23.56 -5.22
N PHE A 284 4.04 22.27 -5.53
CA PHE A 284 4.54 21.72 -6.79
C PHE A 284 3.49 21.64 -7.90
N ILE A 285 2.25 22.08 -7.63
CA ILE A 285 1.11 21.90 -8.56
C ILE A 285 1.34 22.53 -9.93
N ASP A 286 1.93 23.73 -9.98
CA ASP A 286 2.20 24.45 -11.22
C ASP A 286 3.35 23.86 -12.04
N SER A 287 4.23 23.09 -11.37
CA SER A 287 5.39 22.41 -11.97
C SER A 287 5.13 20.95 -12.29
N PHE A 288 3.97 20.40 -11.85
CA PHE A 288 3.65 19.01 -12.08
C PHE A 288 3.30 18.75 -13.55
N ASN A 289 4.02 17.81 -14.16
CA ASN A 289 3.74 17.33 -15.51
C ASN A 289 3.76 15.79 -15.52
N PRO A 290 2.65 15.11 -15.80
CA PRO A 290 2.61 13.65 -15.81
C PRO A 290 3.41 12.98 -16.93
N ASN A 291 3.86 13.75 -17.92
CA ASN A 291 4.62 13.27 -19.08
C ASN A 291 6.15 13.44 -18.93
N ASN A 292 6.60 14.01 -17.81
CA ASN A 292 8.03 14.25 -17.55
C ASN A 292 8.63 13.20 -16.62
#